data_8be162c8ef3e9a44147575a9e45a07ea
#
_entry.id   8be162c8ef3e9a44147575a9e45a07ea
#
_cell.length_a   1.000
_cell.length_b   1.000
_cell.length_c   1.000
_cell.angle_alpha   90.00
_cell.angle_beta   90.00
_cell.angle_gamma   90.00
#
_symmetry.space_group_name_H-M   'P 1'
#
loop_
_entity.id
_entity.type
_entity.pdbx_description
1 polymer ?
#
loop_
_entity_poly.entity_id
_entity_poly.type
_entity_poly.pdbx_seq_one_letter_code
_entity_poly.pdbx_strand_id
1 'polypeptide(L)'
;EKMTFRRYIYVDLGWRHEYCGLFSLHDRGVTWYFVDNEKYFRRGRLYGEFDDGERFAFFSKAVVDLLPSLDWMPDILHCNDWQTALVPIYLKDAATRWWEIRHIRTVFTIHNIEYQGRYGNDSVDQLFGLDRGWYDDGTLRMDGDVNLMKGAMLMADAVTTVSPTYAAQLHDPAYAE
;
A
#
# COMPACT_ATOMS: atom_id res chain seq x y z
N GLU A 1 -25.94 10.81 -3.31
CA GLU A 1 -24.98 11.88 -2.94
C GLU A 1 -23.92 11.99 -4.03
N LYS A 2 -23.41 13.20 -4.30
CA LYS A 2 -22.39 13.41 -5.32
C LYS A 2 -21.01 13.39 -4.69
N MET A 3 -20.07 12.70 -5.32
CA MET A 3 -18.65 12.83 -4.99
C MET A 3 -18.19 14.27 -5.22
N THR A 4 -17.40 14.77 -4.29
CA THR A 4 -16.80 16.11 -4.36
C THR A 4 -15.35 15.99 -4.74
N PHE A 5 -14.94 16.63 -5.83
CA PHE A 5 -13.53 16.79 -6.16
C PHE A 5 -12.85 17.68 -5.10
N ARG A 6 -11.74 17.21 -4.55
CA ARG A 6 -10.96 17.93 -3.55
C ARG A 6 -9.76 18.63 -4.17
N ARG A 7 -8.91 17.86 -4.81
CA ARG A 7 -7.72 18.35 -5.49
C ARG A 7 -7.10 17.25 -6.35
N TYR A 8 -6.02 17.58 -7.01
CA TYR A 8 -5.11 16.59 -7.60
C TYR A 8 -3.69 16.84 -7.13
N ILE A 9 -2.89 15.81 -7.21
CA ILE A 9 -1.44 15.81 -7.09
C ILE A 9 -0.84 15.00 -8.24
N TYR A 10 0.47 14.99 -8.34
CA TYR A 10 1.19 13.98 -9.10
C TYR A 10 1.92 13.06 -8.15
N VAL A 11 1.90 11.77 -8.47
CA VAL A 11 2.59 10.73 -7.72
C VAL A 11 3.81 10.28 -8.51
N ASP A 12 4.97 10.42 -7.90
CA ASP A 12 6.22 9.94 -8.46
C ASP A 12 6.45 8.48 -8.06
N LEU A 13 6.60 7.60 -9.05
CA LEU A 13 6.83 6.18 -8.86
C LEU A 13 7.99 5.73 -9.77
N GLY A 14 9.21 5.74 -9.23
CA GLY A 14 10.42 5.59 -10.02
C GLY A 14 10.53 6.73 -11.04
N TRP A 15 10.59 6.39 -12.32
CA TRP A 15 10.64 7.36 -13.42
C TRP A 15 9.27 7.89 -13.86
N ARG A 16 8.18 7.36 -13.30
CA ARG A 16 6.80 7.72 -13.63
C ARG A 16 6.37 8.95 -12.86
N HIS A 17 5.60 9.80 -13.51
CA HIS A 17 4.99 11.01 -12.92
C HIS A 17 3.50 10.99 -13.29
N GLU A 18 2.66 10.46 -12.41
CA GLU A 18 1.29 10.11 -12.73
C GLU A 18 0.28 11.00 -12.02
N TYR A 19 -0.74 11.43 -12.75
CA TYR A 19 -1.86 12.17 -12.19
C TYR A 19 -2.59 11.35 -11.11
N CYS A 20 -2.99 12.02 -10.05
CA CYS A 20 -3.76 11.47 -8.95
C CYS A 20 -4.81 12.46 -8.47
N GLY A 21 -6.07 12.24 -8.85
CA GLY A 21 -7.20 13.01 -8.34
C GLY A 21 -7.69 12.48 -7.00
N LEU A 22 -8.07 13.38 -6.11
CA LEU A 22 -8.72 13.06 -4.84
C LEU A 22 -10.16 13.51 -4.87
N PHE A 23 -11.08 12.58 -4.71
CA PHE A 23 -12.49 12.84 -4.49
C PHE A 23 -12.90 12.37 -3.10
N SER A 24 -13.97 12.95 -2.57
CA SER A 24 -14.56 12.49 -1.31
C SER A 24 -16.08 12.41 -1.40
N LEU A 25 -16.63 11.52 -0.59
CA LEU A 25 -18.05 11.35 -0.34
C LEU A 25 -18.24 11.13 1.16
N HIS A 26 -19.16 11.86 1.76
CA HIS A 26 -19.56 11.62 3.15
C HIS A 26 -20.89 10.86 3.16
N ASP A 27 -20.88 9.66 3.74
CA ASP A 27 -22.08 8.84 3.87
C ASP A 27 -22.11 8.15 5.24
N ARG A 28 -23.23 8.26 5.96
CA ARG A 28 -23.50 7.60 7.25
C ARG A 28 -22.39 7.78 8.30
N GLY A 29 -21.82 8.98 8.39
CA GLY A 29 -20.76 9.29 9.36
C GLY A 29 -19.36 8.84 8.94
N VAL A 30 -19.20 8.28 7.74
CA VAL A 30 -17.92 7.87 7.15
C VAL A 30 -17.57 8.80 6.00
N THR A 31 -16.35 9.27 5.95
CA THR A 31 -15.80 9.97 4.78
C THR A 31 -15.04 8.98 3.92
N TRP A 32 -15.54 8.78 2.72
CA TRP A 32 -14.90 7.98 1.69
C TRP A 32 -13.99 8.87 0.86
N TYR A 33 -12.77 8.45 0.67
CA TYR A 33 -11.82 9.08 -0.24
C TYR A 33 -11.55 8.16 -1.42
N PHE A 34 -11.55 8.73 -2.61
CA PHE A 34 -11.34 8.01 -3.86
C PHE A 34 -10.11 8.56 -4.56
N VAL A 35 -9.20 7.68 -4.89
CA VAL A 35 -8.05 7.96 -5.74
C VAL A 35 -8.47 7.77 -7.19
N ASP A 36 -8.40 8.84 -7.97
CA ASP A 36 -8.76 8.85 -9.37
C ASP A 36 -7.51 8.84 -10.26
N ASN A 37 -7.41 7.80 -11.09
CA ASN A 37 -6.47 7.69 -12.18
C ASN A 37 -7.05 6.71 -13.22
N GLU A 38 -7.47 7.22 -14.38
CA GLU A 38 -8.09 6.37 -15.41
C GLU A 38 -7.12 5.34 -16.01
N LYS A 39 -5.82 5.66 -16.10
CA LYS A 39 -4.80 4.74 -16.60
C LYS A 39 -4.76 3.45 -15.78
N TYR A 40 -4.81 3.56 -14.47
CA TYR A 40 -4.68 2.43 -13.56
C TYR A 40 -6.01 1.80 -13.17
N PHE A 41 -7.08 2.58 -13.04
CA PHE A 41 -8.32 2.08 -12.41
C PHE A 41 -9.51 1.98 -13.35
N ARG A 42 -9.46 2.51 -14.56
CA ARG A 42 -10.51 2.28 -15.58
C ARG A 42 -10.29 0.93 -16.25
N ARG A 43 -10.55 -0.14 -15.52
CA ARG A 43 -10.32 -1.53 -15.94
C ARG A 43 -11.58 -2.37 -15.82
N GLY A 44 -11.66 -3.44 -16.58
CA GLY A 44 -12.76 -4.40 -16.52
C GLY A 44 -12.72 -5.32 -15.29
N ARG A 45 -11.57 -5.34 -14.59
CA ARG A 45 -11.33 -6.17 -13.39
C ARG A 45 -10.72 -5.34 -12.27
N LEU A 46 -10.93 -5.78 -11.03
CA LEU A 46 -10.31 -5.14 -9.87
C LEU A 46 -8.82 -5.48 -9.77
N TYR A 47 -8.43 -6.71 -10.11
CA TYR A 47 -7.06 -7.23 -10.10
C TYR A 47 -6.93 -8.38 -11.10
N GLY A 48 -5.70 -8.91 -11.26
CA GLY A 48 -5.38 -9.95 -12.23
C GLY A 48 -4.94 -9.38 -13.58
N GLU A 49 -4.55 -8.11 -13.62
CA GLU A 49 -3.95 -7.48 -14.79
C GLU A 49 -2.42 -7.61 -14.73
N PHE A 50 -1.77 -7.57 -15.90
CA PHE A 50 -0.31 -7.72 -15.98
C PHE A 50 0.46 -6.62 -15.25
N ASP A 51 -0.14 -5.46 -15.10
CA ASP A 51 0.44 -4.26 -14.46
C ASP A 51 -0.05 -4.03 -13.02
N ASP A 52 -0.60 -5.05 -12.37
CA ASP A 52 -1.12 -4.92 -10.99
C ASP A 52 -0.06 -4.43 -10.00
N GLY A 53 1.21 -4.81 -10.17
CA GLY A 53 2.31 -4.32 -9.36
C GLY A 53 2.45 -2.80 -9.41
N GLU A 54 2.42 -2.23 -10.61
CA GLU A 54 2.47 -0.79 -10.83
C GLU A 54 1.21 -0.08 -10.31
N ARG A 55 0.05 -0.64 -10.60
CA ARG A 55 -1.26 -0.10 -10.17
C ARG A 55 -1.36 0.04 -8.67
N PHE A 56 -1.02 -1.02 -7.94
CA PHE A 56 -1.14 -1.02 -6.48
C PHE A 56 0.03 -0.34 -5.78
N ALA A 57 1.20 -0.27 -6.42
CA ALA A 57 2.28 0.62 -5.97
C ALA A 57 1.85 2.10 -6.08
N PHE A 58 1.27 2.49 -7.23
CA PHE A 58 0.70 3.82 -7.41
C PHE A 58 -0.37 4.12 -6.35
N PHE A 59 -1.32 3.20 -6.13
CA PHE A 59 -2.37 3.37 -5.12
C PHE A 59 -1.78 3.57 -3.73
N SER A 60 -0.87 2.70 -3.32
CA SER A 60 -0.23 2.76 -2.00
C SER A 60 0.58 4.05 -1.81
N LYS A 61 1.30 4.48 -2.84
CA LYS A 61 2.05 5.74 -2.82
C LYS A 61 1.11 6.93 -2.76
N ALA A 62 0.03 6.93 -3.56
CA ALA A 62 -0.98 7.97 -3.56
C ALA A 62 -1.63 8.16 -2.19
N VAL A 63 -1.92 7.07 -1.46
CA VAL A 63 -2.45 7.14 -0.10
C VAL A 63 -1.54 7.96 0.81
N VAL A 64 -0.23 7.70 0.77
CA VAL A 64 0.74 8.41 1.62
C VAL A 64 0.93 9.87 1.14
N ASP A 65 1.08 10.09 -0.15
CA ASP A 65 1.32 11.43 -0.73
C ASP A 65 0.10 12.36 -0.58
N LEU A 66 -1.10 11.80 -0.44
CA LEU A 66 -2.33 12.57 -0.22
C LEU A 66 -2.56 12.94 1.25
N LEU A 67 -1.85 12.37 2.23
CA LEU A 67 -2.04 12.68 3.65
C LEU A 67 -2.02 14.19 3.95
N PRO A 68 -1.06 14.99 3.43
CA PRO A 68 -1.04 16.43 3.63
C PRO A 68 -2.21 17.17 2.96
N SER A 69 -2.97 16.48 2.12
CA SER A 69 -4.13 17.02 1.38
C SER A 69 -5.45 16.84 2.10
N LEU A 70 -5.45 16.07 3.19
CA LEU A 70 -6.63 15.85 4.02
C LEU A 70 -6.82 17.01 4.98
N ASP A 71 -8.08 17.31 5.33
CA ASP A 71 -8.44 18.32 6.33
C ASP A 71 -8.11 17.84 7.77
N TRP A 72 -7.63 16.62 7.92
CA TRP A 72 -7.27 15.98 9.18
C TRP A 72 -6.14 14.98 8.95
N MET A 73 -5.39 14.64 10.00
CA MET A 73 -4.34 13.64 9.93
C MET A 73 -4.79 12.37 10.66
N PRO A 74 -4.72 11.19 10.04
CA PRO A 74 -5.11 9.95 10.70
C PRO A 74 -4.10 9.55 11.77
N ASP A 75 -4.57 8.93 12.85
CA ASP A 75 -3.74 8.27 13.83
C ASP A 75 -3.31 6.88 13.35
N ILE A 76 -4.17 6.22 12.55
CA ILE A 76 -3.98 4.85 12.08
C ILE A 76 -4.28 4.77 10.59
N LEU A 77 -3.40 4.11 9.83
CA LEU A 77 -3.65 3.60 8.49
C LEU A 77 -3.85 2.09 8.55
N HIS A 78 -5.06 1.65 8.21
CA HIS A 78 -5.39 0.24 8.16
C HIS A 78 -5.29 -0.28 6.74
N CYS A 79 -4.33 -1.14 6.49
CA CYS A 79 -3.97 -1.70 5.19
C CYS A 79 -4.51 -3.13 5.08
N ASN A 80 -4.98 -3.50 3.89
CA ASN A 80 -5.59 -4.80 3.66
C ASN A 80 -4.95 -5.47 2.45
N ASP A 81 -4.39 -6.67 2.67
CA ASP A 81 -3.75 -7.52 1.67
C ASP A 81 -2.59 -6.87 0.89
N TRP A 82 -2.00 -7.63 -0.03
CA TRP A 82 -0.82 -7.22 -0.78
C TRP A 82 -1.01 -5.96 -1.61
N GLN A 83 -2.24 -5.64 -2.01
CA GLN A 83 -2.56 -4.44 -2.78
C GLN A 83 -2.27 -3.14 -2.02
N THR A 84 -2.23 -3.20 -0.70
CA THR A 84 -1.89 -2.06 0.17
C THR A 84 -0.60 -2.27 0.95
N ALA A 85 0.13 -3.33 0.65
CA ALA A 85 1.33 -3.73 1.39
C ALA A 85 2.46 -2.69 1.33
N LEU A 86 2.52 -1.89 0.28
CA LEU A 86 3.51 -0.81 0.15
C LEU A 86 3.18 0.43 1.01
N VAL A 87 1.95 0.58 1.54
CA VAL A 87 1.59 1.74 2.38
C VAL A 87 2.47 1.86 3.62
N PRO A 88 2.66 0.81 4.45
CA PRO A 88 3.54 0.90 5.62
C PRO A 88 4.99 1.25 5.24
N ILE A 89 5.48 0.76 4.12
CA ILE A 89 6.85 0.99 3.63
C ILE A 89 7.00 2.44 3.17
N TYR A 90 6.09 2.92 2.31
CA TYR A 90 6.11 4.32 1.85
C TYR A 90 5.90 5.31 3.01
N LEU A 91 5.09 4.95 4.00
CA LEU A 91 4.92 5.78 5.19
C LEU A 91 6.22 5.91 5.98
N LYS A 92 6.94 4.81 6.20
CA LYS A 92 8.24 4.82 6.89
C LYS A 92 9.28 5.59 6.09
N ASP A 93 9.34 5.41 4.78
CA ASP A 93 10.23 6.16 3.89
C ASP A 93 9.92 7.66 3.93
N ALA A 94 8.65 8.05 3.78
CA ALA A 94 8.20 9.44 3.83
C ALA A 94 8.43 10.10 5.20
N ALA A 95 8.30 9.36 6.30
CA ALA A 95 8.52 9.84 7.67
C ALA A 95 9.99 10.26 7.94
N THR A 96 10.93 9.87 7.08
CA THR A 96 12.30 10.38 7.13
C THR A 96 12.36 11.87 6.76
N ARG A 97 11.47 12.34 5.92
CA ARG A 97 11.38 13.71 5.38
C ARG A 97 10.25 14.54 5.99
N TRP A 98 9.13 13.90 6.34
CA TRP A 98 7.92 14.54 6.88
C TRP A 98 7.70 14.14 8.33
N TRP A 99 8.04 15.01 9.24
CA TRP A 99 7.92 14.73 10.68
C TRP A 99 6.46 14.62 11.15
N GLU A 100 5.54 15.28 10.44
CA GLU A 100 4.12 15.34 10.79
C GLU A 100 3.42 13.99 10.72
N ILE A 101 3.89 13.09 9.87
CA ILE A 101 3.30 11.75 9.70
C ILE A 101 3.93 10.67 10.58
N ARG A 102 4.96 11.00 11.36
CA ARG A 102 5.71 10.02 12.18
C ARG A 102 4.88 9.39 13.30
N HIS A 103 3.81 10.06 13.71
CA HIS A 103 2.90 9.54 14.75
C HIS A 103 1.91 8.51 14.21
N ILE A 104 1.70 8.46 12.89
CA ILE A 104 0.74 7.55 12.26
C ILE A 104 1.20 6.11 12.45
N ARG A 105 0.30 5.29 12.99
CA ARG A 105 0.49 3.85 13.13
C ARG A 105 -0.16 3.10 11.98
N THR A 106 0.39 1.93 11.68
CA THR A 106 -0.12 1.07 10.62
C THR A 106 -0.61 -0.25 11.17
N VAL A 107 -1.78 -0.68 10.70
CA VAL A 107 -2.31 -2.03 10.92
C VAL A 107 -2.38 -2.72 9.56
N PHE A 108 -1.84 -3.90 9.44
CA PHE A 108 -1.89 -4.70 8.22
C PHE A 108 -2.70 -5.97 8.45
N THR A 109 -3.79 -6.15 7.67
CA THR A 109 -4.67 -7.33 7.76
C THR A 109 -4.45 -8.25 6.57
N ILE A 110 -4.21 -9.52 6.86
CA ILE A 110 -4.08 -10.61 5.89
C ILE A 110 -5.43 -11.30 5.76
N HIS A 111 -6.04 -11.22 4.57
CA HIS A 111 -7.27 -11.96 4.23
C HIS A 111 -6.94 -13.26 3.50
N ASN A 112 -5.92 -13.25 2.63
CA ASN A 112 -5.45 -14.43 1.94
C ASN A 112 -3.92 -14.41 1.77
N ILE A 113 -3.23 -15.33 2.47
CA ILE A 113 -1.76 -15.45 2.46
C ILE A 113 -1.21 -15.93 1.11
N GLU A 114 -2.01 -16.57 0.28
CA GLU A 114 -1.55 -17.08 -1.02
C GLU A 114 -1.16 -15.95 -1.99
N TYR A 115 -1.77 -14.77 -1.83
CA TYR A 115 -1.50 -13.62 -2.69
C TYR A 115 -0.60 -12.62 -1.97
N GLN A 116 0.71 -12.77 -2.18
CA GLN A 116 1.73 -12.04 -1.42
C GLN A 116 2.31 -10.81 -2.15
N GLY A 117 1.98 -10.62 -3.44
CA GLY A 117 2.59 -9.56 -4.24
C GLY A 117 4.07 -9.84 -4.48
N ARG A 118 4.40 -10.96 -5.16
CA ARG A 118 5.79 -11.34 -5.50
C ARG A 118 6.19 -10.77 -6.85
N TYR A 119 7.38 -10.17 -6.89
CA TYR A 119 7.93 -9.52 -8.09
C TYR A 119 9.44 -9.73 -8.14
N GLY A 120 10.04 -9.67 -9.34
CA GLY A 120 11.48 -9.74 -9.50
C GLY A 120 12.21 -8.64 -8.72
N ASN A 121 13.47 -8.87 -8.38
CA ASN A 121 14.25 -7.97 -7.51
C ASN A 121 14.51 -6.57 -8.09
N ASP A 122 14.47 -6.41 -9.42
CA ASP A 122 14.57 -5.15 -10.14
C ASP A 122 13.32 -4.24 -9.97
N SER A 123 12.23 -4.81 -9.46
CA SER A 123 10.99 -4.05 -9.21
C SER A 123 11.12 -3.01 -8.11
N VAL A 124 12.08 -3.13 -7.21
CA VAL A 124 12.24 -2.22 -6.06
C VAL A 124 12.38 -0.78 -6.49
N ASP A 125 13.31 -0.48 -7.37
CA ASP A 125 13.58 0.85 -7.90
C ASP A 125 12.79 1.13 -9.18
N GLN A 126 12.69 0.16 -10.09
CA GLN A 126 12.07 0.35 -11.40
C GLN A 126 10.55 0.45 -11.33
N LEU A 127 9.91 -0.31 -10.45
CA LEU A 127 8.46 -0.39 -10.36
C LEU A 127 7.91 0.32 -9.12
N PHE A 128 8.54 0.14 -7.96
CA PHE A 128 8.04 0.67 -6.69
C PHE A 128 8.67 2.02 -6.31
N GLY A 129 9.72 2.47 -7.02
CA GLY A 129 10.38 3.75 -6.74
C GLY A 129 11.00 3.83 -5.35
N LEU A 130 11.39 2.70 -4.79
CA LEU A 130 12.02 2.58 -3.49
C LEU A 130 13.55 2.49 -3.62
N ASP A 131 14.26 2.91 -2.57
CA ASP A 131 15.68 2.66 -2.46
C ASP A 131 15.98 1.16 -2.36
N ARG A 132 17.07 0.72 -2.99
CA ARG A 132 17.49 -0.68 -2.96
C ARG A 132 17.76 -1.21 -1.55
N GLY A 133 18.05 -0.32 -0.61
CA GLY A 133 18.24 -0.68 0.79
C GLY A 133 17.08 -1.50 1.36
N TRP A 134 15.84 -1.24 0.96
CA TRP A 134 14.66 -2.02 1.36
C TRP A 134 14.68 -3.49 0.93
N TYR A 135 15.43 -3.81 -0.12
CA TYR A 135 15.67 -5.19 -0.54
C TYR A 135 16.94 -5.76 0.09
N ASP A 136 18.03 -4.97 0.12
CA ASP A 136 19.35 -5.43 0.54
C ASP A 136 19.38 -5.75 2.05
N ASP A 137 18.64 -5.01 2.88
CA ASP A 137 18.47 -5.28 4.32
C ASP A 137 17.57 -6.49 4.63
N GLY A 138 16.92 -7.05 3.61
CA GLY A 138 16.05 -8.21 3.72
C GLY A 138 14.57 -7.91 3.99
N THR A 139 14.19 -6.63 4.15
CA THR A 139 12.78 -6.25 4.42
C THR A 139 11.85 -6.74 3.32
N LEU A 140 12.17 -6.49 2.06
CA LEU A 140 11.38 -6.94 0.91
C LEU A 140 11.86 -8.26 0.32
N ARG A 141 13.08 -8.72 0.63
CA ARG A 141 13.66 -9.89 -0.02
C ARG A 141 13.13 -11.20 0.55
N MET A 142 12.65 -12.07 -0.34
CA MET A 142 12.26 -13.45 -0.03
C MET A 142 12.59 -14.34 -1.24
N ASP A 143 13.41 -15.37 -1.04
CA ASP A 143 13.84 -16.34 -2.07
C ASP A 143 14.48 -15.69 -3.33
N GLY A 144 15.12 -14.56 -3.17
CA GLY A 144 15.73 -13.81 -4.29
C GLY A 144 14.78 -12.84 -5.00
N ASP A 145 13.49 -12.89 -4.70
CA ASP A 145 12.47 -11.99 -5.21
C ASP A 145 12.06 -10.92 -4.17
N VAL A 146 11.24 -9.98 -4.60
CA VAL A 146 10.49 -9.06 -3.74
C VAL A 146 9.22 -9.75 -3.26
N ASN A 147 8.92 -9.64 -1.97
CA ASN A 147 7.64 -10.04 -1.38
C ASN A 147 7.04 -8.85 -0.62
N LEU A 148 5.98 -8.27 -1.19
CA LEU A 148 5.36 -7.06 -0.64
C LEU A 148 4.66 -7.32 0.70
N MET A 149 3.97 -8.45 0.83
CA MET A 149 3.28 -8.83 2.08
C MET A 149 4.28 -9.02 3.22
N LYS A 150 5.42 -9.67 2.98
CA LYS A 150 6.50 -9.77 3.96
C LYS A 150 6.96 -8.39 4.43
N GLY A 151 7.21 -7.48 3.48
CA GLY A 151 7.61 -6.12 3.81
C GLY A 151 6.58 -5.40 4.67
N ALA A 152 5.28 -5.54 4.32
CA ALA A 152 4.19 -4.96 5.11
C ALA A 152 4.13 -5.52 6.53
N MET A 153 4.26 -6.85 6.69
CA MET A 153 4.26 -7.49 8.01
C MET A 153 5.40 -7.02 8.90
N LEU A 154 6.58 -6.80 8.32
CA LEU A 154 7.75 -6.31 9.06
C LEU A 154 7.66 -4.82 9.42
N MET A 155 7.01 -4.02 8.59
CA MET A 155 6.96 -2.56 8.75
C MET A 155 5.71 -2.05 9.46
N ALA A 156 4.62 -2.83 9.48
CA ALA A 156 3.41 -2.46 10.19
C ALA A 156 3.60 -2.49 11.73
N ASP A 157 2.91 -1.58 12.42
CA ASP A 157 2.92 -1.56 13.89
C ASP A 157 2.10 -2.72 14.49
N ALA A 158 1.11 -3.24 13.73
CA ALA A 158 0.36 -4.44 14.09
C ALA A 158 -0.04 -5.22 12.84
N VAL A 159 -0.03 -6.55 12.95
CA VAL A 159 -0.49 -7.47 11.91
C VAL A 159 -1.68 -8.25 12.45
N THR A 160 -2.72 -8.36 11.64
CA THR A 160 -3.98 -9.04 12.00
C THR A 160 -4.44 -9.96 10.87
N THR A 161 -5.37 -10.82 11.17
CA THR A 161 -6.12 -11.60 10.19
C THR A 161 -7.58 -11.75 10.59
N VAL A 162 -8.39 -12.34 9.72
CA VAL A 162 -9.86 -12.26 9.75
C VAL A 162 -10.55 -13.23 10.70
N SER A 163 -9.84 -14.22 11.25
CA SER A 163 -10.42 -15.15 12.25
C SER A 163 -9.36 -15.79 13.14
N PRO A 164 -9.72 -16.19 14.39
CA PRO A 164 -8.80 -16.93 15.26
C PRO A 164 -8.32 -18.25 14.65
N THR A 165 -9.19 -18.95 13.93
CA THR A 165 -8.84 -20.21 13.25
C THR A 165 -7.80 -19.97 12.16
N TYR A 166 -8.00 -18.93 11.35
CA TYR A 166 -7.05 -18.58 10.30
C TYR A 166 -5.71 -18.10 10.88
N ALA A 167 -5.76 -17.34 11.98
CA ALA A 167 -4.53 -16.97 12.70
C ALA A 167 -3.73 -18.20 13.15
N ALA A 168 -4.40 -19.22 13.68
CA ALA A 168 -3.75 -20.48 14.06
C ALA A 168 -3.16 -21.22 12.85
N GLN A 169 -3.87 -21.23 11.71
CA GLN A 169 -3.38 -21.83 10.47
C GLN A 169 -2.14 -21.12 9.93
N LEU A 170 -2.08 -19.79 10.00
CA LEU A 170 -0.91 -19.01 9.54
C LEU A 170 0.37 -19.29 10.34
N HIS A 171 0.26 -19.91 11.52
CA HIS A 171 1.41 -20.39 12.30
C HIS A 171 1.82 -21.83 11.95
N ASP A 172 1.06 -22.54 11.10
CA ASP A 172 1.42 -23.86 10.63
C ASP A 172 2.59 -23.75 9.61
N PRO A 173 3.66 -24.56 9.75
CA PRO A 173 4.77 -24.57 8.79
C PRO A 173 4.37 -24.74 7.32
N ALA A 174 3.21 -25.35 7.06
CA ALA A 174 2.67 -25.48 5.70
C ALA A 174 2.32 -24.13 5.03
N TYR A 175 2.16 -23.07 5.83
CA TYR A 175 1.86 -21.70 5.37
C TYR A 175 3.01 -20.73 5.64
N ALA A 176 4.10 -21.20 6.24
CA ALA A 176 5.24 -20.38 6.67
C ALA A 176 6.32 -20.20 5.57
N GLU A 177 5.97 -20.37 4.30
CA GLU A 177 6.86 -20.14 3.17
C GLU A 177 7.02 -18.66 2.83
#